data_25b6f0fe1e7ce9879d941cc56580d884
#
_entry.id   25b6f0fe1e7ce9879d941cc56580d884
#
_cell.length_a   1.000
_cell.length_b   1.000
_cell.length_c   1.000
_cell.angle_alpha   90.00
_cell.angle_beta   90.00
_cell.angle_gamma   90.00
#
_symmetry.space_group_name_H-M   'P 1'
#
loop_
_entity.id
_entity.type
_entity.pdbx_description
1 polymer ?
#
loop_
_entity_poly.entity_id
_entity_poly.type
_entity_poly.pdbx_seq_one_letter_code
_entity_poly.pdbx_strand_id
1 'polypeptide(L)'
;MSVILSACGKKEAKIEYGKVDCDFCKMKLMDNKFGVLMISDKGRNFHFDDINCFKRFQEENNISSKEIHISCTDKPGELVPIETAYFIHSDNIKTPMASGIAAYSSEEIANKTAKELQSNILKWVDIK
;
A
#
# COMPACT_ATOMS: atom_id res chain seq x y z
N MET A 1 -18.47 -18.03 30.42
CA MET A 1 -18.10 -17.91 29.88
C MET A 1 -17.59 -17.44 29.07
N SER A 2 -17.24 -17.30 28.81
CA SER A 2 -16.71 -17.06 28.14
C SER A 2 -16.16 -16.71 27.35
N VAL A 3 -15.85 -16.58 27.00
CA VAL A 3 -15.32 -16.33 26.26
C VAL A 3 -14.71 -15.72 25.54
N ILE A 4 -14.36 -15.53 25.23
CA ILE A 4 -13.79 -15.13 24.53
C ILE A 4 -13.07 -14.93 23.79
N LEU A 5 -12.76 -15.04 23.61
CA LEU A 5 -12.04 -14.87 22.93
C LEU A 5 -11.58 -14.58 21.98
N SER A 6 -11.56 -14.82 21.93
CA SER A 6 -11.28 -14.71 20.94
C SER A 6 -10.62 -13.83 20.21
N ALA A 7 -10.65 -13.29 20.13
CA ALA A 7 -10.10 -12.30 19.40
C ALA A 7 -8.69 -12.28 19.28
N CYS A 8 -8.19 -13.06 19.90
CA CYS A 8 -6.80 -13.04 19.88
C CYS A 8 -6.27 -13.30 18.56
N GLY A 9 -6.99 -13.61 17.68
CA GLY A 9 -6.35 -14.04 16.57
C GLY A 9 -5.90 -13.06 15.62
N LYS A 10 -6.68 -12.11 15.33
CA LYS A 10 -6.37 -11.31 14.19
C LYS A 10 -5.93 -9.96 14.56
N LYS A 11 -4.74 -9.63 14.19
CA LYS A 11 -4.35 -8.25 14.21
C LYS A 11 -4.82 -7.59 12.95
N GLU A 12 -5.36 -6.42 13.11
CA GLU A 12 -5.74 -5.63 11.97
C GLU A 12 -4.49 -5.11 11.29
N ALA A 13 -4.39 -5.23 9.97
CA ALA A 13 -3.25 -4.72 9.22
C ALA A 13 -3.25 -3.21 9.27
N LYS A 14 -2.12 -2.61 9.69
CA LYS A 14 -2.02 -1.16 9.72
C LYS A 14 -0.57 -0.72 9.68
N ILE A 15 -0.34 0.51 9.24
CA ILE A 15 0.97 1.15 9.25
C ILE A 15 0.92 2.27 10.27
N GLU A 16 1.88 2.28 11.19
CA GLU A 16 2.00 3.36 12.17
C GLU A 16 2.83 4.48 11.58
N TYR A 17 2.18 5.36 10.83
CA TYR A 17 2.88 6.47 10.18
C TYR A 17 3.55 7.35 11.21
N GLY A 18 4.73 7.85 10.89
CA GLY A 18 5.53 8.65 11.79
C GLY A 18 6.36 7.82 12.76
N LYS A 19 6.20 6.49 12.78
CA LYS A 19 6.88 5.62 13.72
C LYS A 19 7.70 4.52 13.07
N VAL A 20 7.34 4.09 11.85
CA VAL A 20 8.05 2.99 11.20
C VAL A 20 8.86 3.51 10.02
N ASP A 21 9.91 2.78 9.68
CA ASP A 21 10.79 3.15 8.58
C ASP A 21 10.56 2.22 7.39
N CYS A 22 10.83 2.74 6.20
CA CYS A 22 10.76 1.96 4.98
C CYS A 22 11.88 0.92 4.96
N ASP A 23 11.54 -0.33 4.68
CA ASP A 23 12.53 -1.40 4.68
C ASP A 23 13.46 -1.33 3.46
N PHE A 24 13.14 -0.52 2.47
CA PHE A 24 14.03 -0.33 1.33
C PHE A 24 14.84 0.95 1.41
N CYS A 25 14.19 2.11 1.43
CA CYS A 25 14.93 3.38 1.41
C CYS A 25 15.34 3.86 2.79
N LYS A 26 14.83 3.24 3.85
CA LYS A 26 15.17 3.51 5.25
C LYS A 26 14.65 4.84 5.77
N MET A 27 13.82 5.53 5.02
CA MET A 27 13.23 6.77 5.49
C MET A 27 11.93 6.46 6.24
N LYS A 28 11.58 7.34 7.17
CA LYS A 28 10.37 7.16 7.96
C LYS A 28 9.13 7.37 7.09
N LEU A 29 8.12 6.50 7.29
CA LEU A 29 6.87 6.63 6.58
C LEU A 29 6.06 7.78 7.17
N MET A 30 5.93 8.86 6.41
CA MET A 30 5.22 10.05 6.88
C MET A 30 3.92 10.29 6.11
N ASP A 31 3.88 9.95 4.82
CA ASP A 31 2.71 10.25 3.99
C ASP A 31 1.75 9.07 4.00
N ASN A 32 0.62 9.23 4.68
CA ASN A 32 -0.32 8.13 4.90
C ASN A 32 -1.19 7.79 3.69
N LYS A 33 -0.85 8.29 2.52
CA LYS A 33 -1.59 7.98 1.30
C LYS A 33 -0.89 6.96 0.41
N PHE A 34 0.38 6.64 0.68
CA PHE A 34 1.18 5.87 -0.28
C PHE A 34 1.88 4.64 0.30
N GLY A 35 1.78 4.39 1.59
CA GLY A 35 2.52 3.30 2.22
C GLY A 35 2.03 1.92 1.80
N VAL A 36 2.96 0.97 1.79
CA VAL A 36 2.67 -0.43 1.49
C VAL A 36 3.11 -1.27 2.67
N LEU A 37 2.28 -2.24 3.05
CA LEU A 37 2.61 -3.20 4.10
C LEU A 37 2.59 -4.60 3.50
N MET A 38 3.72 -5.29 3.56
CA MET A 38 3.82 -6.67 3.13
C MET A 38 3.99 -7.56 4.36
N ILE A 39 3.17 -8.59 4.45
CA ILE A 39 3.30 -9.59 5.51
C ILE A 39 3.83 -10.85 4.86
N SER A 40 5.04 -11.27 5.27
CA SER A 40 5.67 -12.43 4.67
C SER A 40 4.98 -13.71 5.09
N ASP A 41 5.30 -14.81 4.41
CA ASP A 41 4.75 -16.13 4.76
C ASP A 41 5.07 -16.52 6.21
N LYS A 42 6.15 -15.97 6.75
CA LYS A 42 6.56 -16.25 8.13
C LYS A 42 5.97 -15.27 9.13
N GLY A 43 5.12 -14.35 8.66
CA GLY A 43 4.42 -13.41 9.54
C GLY A 43 5.17 -12.14 9.85
N ARG A 44 6.27 -11.87 9.17
CA ARG A 44 7.02 -10.64 9.39
C ARG A 44 6.44 -9.50 8.57
N ASN A 45 6.35 -8.32 9.19
CA ASN A 45 5.84 -7.12 8.53
C ASN A 45 7.00 -6.34 7.92
N PHE A 46 6.81 -5.96 6.64
CA PHE A 46 7.74 -5.07 5.93
C PHE A 46 6.97 -3.83 5.51
N HIS A 47 7.57 -2.66 5.69
CA HIS A 47 6.92 -1.38 5.41
C HIS A 47 7.66 -0.66 4.29
N PHE A 48 6.89 -0.03 3.41
CA PHE A 48 7.47 0.74 2.30
C PHE A 48 6.71 2.05 2.16
N ASP A 49 7.43 3.14 1.92
CA ASP A 49 6.78 4.44 1.84
C ASP A 49 6.21 4.75 0.45
N ASP A 50 6.52 3.91 -0.54
CA ASP A 50 6.03 4.07 -1.90
C ASP A 50 6.05 2.69 -2.58
N ILE A 51 5.19 2.49 -3.55
CA ILE A 51 5.15 1.23 -4.28
C ILE A 51 6.48 0.95 -5.00
N ASN A 52 7.23 1.99 -5.38
CA ASN A 52 8.55 1.80 -5.95
C ASN A 52 9.51 1.11 -4.99
N CYS A 53 9.46 1.48 -3.72
CA CYS A 53 10.30 0.84 -2.71
C CYS A 53 9.93 -0.63 -2.56
N PHE A 54 8.63 -0.93 -2.55
CA PHE A 54 8.18 -2.31 -2.47
C PHE A 54 8.69 -3.13 -3.66
N LYS A 55 8.53 -2.59 -4.88
CA LYS A 55 8.94 -3.33 -6.07
C LYS A 55 10.44 -3.58 -6.10
N ARG A 56 11.23 -2.57 -5.75
CA ARG A 56 12.68 -2.72 -5.72
C ARG A 56 13.13 -3.69 -4.65
N PHE A 57 12.51 -3.63 -3.49
CA PHE A 57 12.83 -4.57 -2.41
C PHE A 57 12.56 -6.00 -2.86
N GLN A 58 11.44 -6.23 -3.52
CA GLN A 58 11.11 -7.57 -4.02
C GLN A 58 12.07 -8.04 -5.10
N GLU A 59 12.50 -7.15 -5.97
CA GLU A 59 13.49 -7.50 -6.99
C GLU A 59 14.81 -7.96 -6.36
N GLU A 60 15.19 -7.34 -5.24
CA GLU A 60 16.45 -7.67 -4.58
C GLU A 60 16.35 -8.85 -3.63
N ASN A 61 15.20 -9.06 -3.01
CA ASN A 61 15.07 -10.05 -1.93
C ASN A 61 14.14 -11.21 -2.24
N ASN A 62 13.18 -11.03 -3.14
CA ASN A 62 12.25 -12.08 -3.56
C ASN A 62 11.61 -12.82 -2.39
N ILE A 63 10.99 -12.07 -1.47
CA ILE A 63 10.38 -12.65 -0.28
C ILE A 63 8.95 -13.07 -0.59
N SER A 64 8.60 -14.30 -0.22
CA SER A 64 7.23 -14.78 -0.36
C SER A 64 6.32 -14.10 0.65
N SER A 65 5.22 -13.58 0.18
CA SER A 65 4.27 -12.88 1.03
C SER A 65 2.91 -13.56 1.00
N LYS A 66 2.23 -13.54 2.14
CA LYS A 66 0.86 -14.01 2.18
C LYS A 66 -0.15 -12.89 2.05
N GLU A 67 0.22 -11.66 2.36
CA GLU A 67 -0.66 -10.51 2.24
C GLU A 67 0.16 -9.28 1.89
N ILE A 68 -0.40 -8.47 0.99
CA ILE A 68 0.15 -7.16 0.67
C ILE A 68 -1.00 -6.17 0.75
N HIS A 69 -0.83 -5.11 1.54
CA HIS A 69 -1.83 -4.08 1.75
C HIS A 69 -1.25 -2.74 1.33
N ILE A 70 -2.12 -1.85 0.86
CA ILE A 70 -1.66 -0.53 0.42
C ILE A 70 -2.59 0.54 0.97
N SER A 71 -2.01 1.68 1.32
CA SER A 71 -2.77 2.85 1.74
C SER A 71 -3.43 3.50 0.54
N CYS A 72 -4.62 4.06 0.75
CA CYS A 72 -5.40 4.65 -0.32
C CYS A 72 -5.50 6.14 -0.16
N THR A 73 -5.43 6.85 -1.29
CA THR A 73 -5.49 8.30 -1.31
C THR A 73 -6.86 8.83 -0.90
N ASP A 74 -7.92 8.11 -1.26
CA ASP A 74 -9.28 8.52 -0.91
C ASP A 74 -9.65 8.21 0.53
N LYS A 75 -8.85 7.43 1.24
CA LYS A 75 -9.04 7.14 2.65
C LYS A 75 -7.69 7.09 3.35
N PRO A 76 -7.05 8.25 3.54
CA PRO A 76 -5.69 8.28 4.08
C PRO A 76 -5.57 7.51 5.39
N GLY A 77 -4.53 6.71 5.51
CA GLY A 77 -4.29 5.93 6.70
C GLY A 77 -4.93 4.56 6.72
N GLU A 78 -5.91 4.31 5.85
CA GLU A 78 -6.55 2.99 5.77
C GLU A 78 -5.85 2.13 4.74
N LEU A 79 -5.75 0.85 5.06
CA LEU A 79 -5.14 -0.14 4.16
C LEU A 79 -6.20 -1.01 3.54
N VAL A 80 -5.99 -1.38 2.27
CA VAL A 80 -6.82 -2.38 1.61
C VAL A 80 -5.90 -3.43 1.00
N PRO A 81 -6.38 -4.66 0.79
CA PRO A 81 -5.58 -5.64 0.06
C PRO A 81 -5.23 -5.08 -1.31
N ILE A 82 -3.97 -5.21 -1.70
CA ILE A 82 -3.48 -4.53 -2.89
C ILE A 82 -4.21 -4.99 -4.16
N GLU A 83 -4.70 -6.23 -4.17
CA GLU A 83 -5.43 -6.75 -5.32
C GLU A 83 -6.79 -6.08 -5.52
N THR A 84 -7.35 -5.49 -4.47
CA THR A 84 -8.67 -4.84 -4.56
C THR A 84 -8.58 -3.37 -4.89
N ALA A 85 -7.39 -2.78 -4.86
CA ALA A 85 -7.23 -1.35 -5.08
C ALA A 85 -7.29 -0.99 -6.55
N TYR A 86 -7.66 0.26 -6.81
CA TYR A 86 -7.62 0.87 -8.13
C TYR A 86 -6.45 1.82 -8.17
N PHE A 87 -5.66 1.79 -9.24
CA PHE A 87 -4.43 2.57 -9.31
C PHE A 87 -4.47 3.57 -10.44
N ILE A 88 -3.81 4.70 -10.24
CA ILE A 88 -3.62 5.70 -11.28
C ILE A 88 -2.13 6.04 -11.31
N HIS A 89 -1.55 6.06 -12.49
CA HIS A 89 -0.17 6.48 -12.69
C HIS A 89 -0.18 7.81 -13.44
N SER A 90 0.47 8.81 -12.88
CA SER A 90 0.51 10.14 -13.50
C SER A 90 1.75 10.89 -13.02
N ASP A 91 2.34 11.68 -13.92
CA ASP A 91 3.46 12.55 -13.55
C ASP A 91 3.01 13.63 -12.59
N ASN A 92 1.70 13.89 -12.50
CA ASN A 92 1.17 14.89 -11.59
C ASN A 92 0.91 14.38 -10.19
N ILE A 93 1.08 13.07 -9.96
CA ILE A 93 0.97 12.49 -8.64
C ILE A 93 2.35 12.45 -8.01
N LYS A 94 2.51 13.16 -6.89
CA LYS A 94 3.80 13.24 -6.21
C LYS A 94 3.81 12.23 -5.07
N THR A 95 4.72 11.27 -5.14
CA THR A 95 4.86 10.22 -4.13
C THR A 95 6.25 10.24 -3.53
N PRO A 96 6.45 9.63 -2.36
CA PRO A 96 7.75 9.72 -1.66
C PRO A 96 8.95 9.30 -2.48
N MET A 97 8.81 8.28 -3.32
CA MET A 97 9.94 7.81 -4.14
C MET A 97 9.62 7.91 -5.61
N ALA A 98 8.79 8.88 -5.96
CA ALA A 98 8.54 9.28 -7.35
C ALA A 98 7.97 8.17 -8.23
N SER A 99 7.17 7.28 -7.67
CA SER A 99 6.50 6.29 -8.50
C SER A 99 5.42 6.91 -9.37
N GLY A 100 4.81 8.00 -8.88
CA GLY A 100 3.68 8.60 -9.57
C GLY A 100 2.44 7.74 -9.53
N ILE A 101 2.38 6.74 -8.64
CA ILE A 101 1.27 5.80 -8.57
C ILE A 101 0.53 6.01 -7.26
N ALA A 102 -0.78 6.23 -7.36
CA ALA A 102 -1.66 6.37 -6.20
C ALA A 102 -2.71 5.27 -6.23
N ALA A 103 -3.09 4.79 -5.06
CA ALA A 103 -4.12 3.76 -4.92
C ALA A 103 -5.41 4.38 -4.40
N TYR A 104 -6.53 3.81 -4.82
CA TYR A 104 -7.86 4.26 -4.43
C TYR A 104 -8.69 3.05 -4.04
N SER A 105 -9.51 3.21 -3.01
CA SER A 105 -10.41 2.13 -2.58
C SER A 105 -11.71 2.17 -3.35
N SER A 106 -12.12 3.33 -3.85
CA SER A 106 -13.37 3.53 -4.56
C SER A 106 -13.14 3.64 -6.06
N GLU A 107 -13.83 2.79 -6.82
CA GLU A 107 -13.73 2.85 -8.28
C GLU A 107 -14.26 4.18 -8.81
N GLU A 108 -15.33 4.68 -8.19
CA GLU A 108 -15.93 5.93 -8.62
C GLU A 108 -14.96 7.10 -8.48
N ILE A 109 -14.29 7.18 -7.33
CA ILE A 109 -13.31 8.25 -7.09
C ILE A 109 -12.12 8.09 -8.01
N ALA A 110 -11.68 6.85 -8.22
CA ALA A 110 -10.57 6.58 -9.13
C ALA A 110 -10.91 7.01 -10.56
N ASN A 111 -12.11 6.71 -11.03
CA ASN A 111 -12.54 7.11 -12.37
C ASN A 111 -12.54 8.63 -12.52
N LYS A 112 -13.09 9.32 -11.52
CA LYS A 112 -13.14 10.78 -11.56
C LYS A 112 -11.75 11.37 -11.60
N THR A 113 -10.88 10.86 -10.75
CA THR A 113 -9.50 11.37 -10.67
C THR A 113 -8.73 11.07 -11.94
N ALA A 114 -8.93 9.88 -12.50
CA ALA A 114 -8.24 9.51 -13.75
C ALA A 114 -8.61 10.47 -14.88
N LYS A 115 -9.90 10.84 -14.96
CA LYS A 115 -10.32 11.81 -15.98
C LYS A 115 -9.66 13.16 -15.76
N GLU A 116 -9.58 13.61 -14.52
CA GLU A 116 -8.96 14.90 -14.19
C GLU A 116 -7.48 14.90 -14.56
N LEU A 117 -6.82 13.75 -14.42
CA LEU A 117 -5.40 13.62 -14.69
C LEU A 117 -5.11 13.14 -16.11
N GLN A 118 -6.14 12.93 -16.90
CA GLN A 118 -6.00 12.40 -18.26
C GLN A 118 -5.24 11.08 -18.27
N SER A 119 -5.57 10.21 -17.31
CA SER A 119 -4.93 8.91 -17.12
C SER A 119 -5.97 7.82 -17.12
N ASN A 120 -5.50 6.59 -17.03
CA ASN A 120 -6.36 5.40 -16.98
C ASN A 120 -6.27 4.73 -15.62
N ILE A 121 -7.32 3.98 -15.25
CA ILE A 121 -7.28 3.16 -14.07
C ILE A 121 -6.52 1.87 -14.37
N LEU A 122 -5.67 1.47 -13.43
CA LEU A 122 -4.91 0.23 -13.49
C LEU A 122 -5.27 -0.64 -12.29
N LYS A 123 -5.03 -1.92 -12.42
CA LYS A 123 -5.14 -2.85 -11.29
C LYS A 123 -3.75 -3.36 -10.95
N TRP A 124 -3.64 -4.04 -9.80
CA TRP A 124 -2.33 -4.51 -9.35
C TRP A 124 -1.63 -5.37 -10.40
N VAL A 125 -2.40 -6.20 -11.11
CA VAL A 125 -1.84 -7.07 -12.13
C VAL A 125 -1.12 -6.27 -13.24
N ASP A 126 -1.52 -5.03 -13.44
CA ASP A 126 -0.91 -4.18 -14.48
C ASP A 126 0.37 -3.51 -14.00
N ILE A 127 0.59 -3.52 -12.68
CA ILE A 127 1.69 -2.76 -12.07
C ILE A 127 2.85 -3.66 -11.65
N LYS A 128 2.51 -4.82 -11.10
CA LYS A 128 3.52 -5.72 -10.53
C LYS A 128 4.46 -6.33 -11.55
#